data_36c78b12b7c87808c0746aca9db0f4e3
#
_entry.id   36c78b12b7c87808c0746aca9db0f4e3
#
_cell.length_a   1.000
_cell.length_b   1.000
_cell.length_c   1.000
_cell.angle_alpha   90.00
_cell.angle_beta   90.00
_cell.angle_gamma   90.00
#
_symmetry.space_group_name_H-M   'P 1'
#
loop_
_entity.id
_entity.type
_entity.pdbx_description
1 polymer ?
#
loop_
_entity_poly.entity_id
_entity_poly.type
_entity_poly.pdbx_seq_one_letter_code
_entity_poly.pdbx_strand_id
1 'polypeptide(L)'
;MRMNDRLVWIDCEMTGLDIERDALIEIACVVTDAELNLLDEGIDLIIKPPAEALETMPDVVREMHTASGLLAELPGGIAVAEAAELVLGYVRGHVPEARKVPLCGNSIATDRWFIARDMPELDSYLHYRMVDVSSIKELARRWYPRVYFASPGKHGGHRALADIKESVQELRYYREALFVPQPGPDSATARAIAARYSSAGSAGAAGT
;
A
#
# COMPACT_ATOMS: atom_id res chain seq x y z
N MET A 1 -4.37 9.21 21.52
CA MET A 1 -3.90 8.50 20.33
C MET A 1 -2.54 9.09 19.95
N ARG A 2 -1.49 8.29 19.85
CA ARG A 2 -0.16 8.81 19.48
C ARG A 2 -0.18 9.07 17.98
N MET A 3 0.26 10.25 17.52
CA MET A 3 0.30 10.60 16.09
C MET A 3 1.19 9.65 15.26
N ASN A 4 2.09 8.91 15.92
CA ASN A 4 2.97 7.91 15.29
C ASN A 4 2.29 6.55 15.02
N ASP A 5 1.03 6.37 15.41
CA ASP A 5 0.28 5.11 15.21
C ASP A 5 -0.60 5.18 13.94
N ARG A 6 -0.41 6.19 13.08
CA ARG A 6 -1.12 6.34 11.81
C ARG A 6 -0.49 5.50 10.72
N LEU A 7 -1.30 5.18 9.70
CA LEU A 7 -0.90 4.47 8.50
C LEU A 7 -1.29 5.30 7.28
N VAL A 8 -0.36 5.52 6.36
CA VAL A 8 -0.60 6.22 5.10
C VAL A 8 -0.79 5.19 4.00
N TRP A 9 -1.95 5.20 3.38
CA TRP A 9 -2.32 4.29 2.31
C TRP A 9 -2.27 5.04 1.00
N ILE A 10 -1.58 4.49 0.03
CA ILE A 10 -1.52 5.02 -1.33
C ILE A 10 -1.78 3.86 -2.29
N ASP A 11 -2.46 4.15 -3.36
CA ASP A 11 -2.61 3.30 -4.52
C ASP A 11 -2.45 4.17 -5.77
N CYS A 12 -1.85 3.62 -6.80
CA CYS A 12 -1.56 4.32 -8.03
C CYS A 12 -2.06 3.51 -9.22
N GLU A 13 -2.62 4.19 -10.21
CA GLU A 13 -2.81 3.62 -11.53
C GLU A 13 -1.74 4.13 -12.50
N MET A 14 -1.27 3.26 -13.36
CA MET A 14 -0.17 3.54 -14.26
C MET A 14 -0.49 3.10 -15.69
N THR A 15 0.25 3.61 -16.68
CA THR A 15 0.15 3.17 -18.08
C THR A 15 0.70 1.76 -18.31
N GLY A 16 1.41 1.21 -17.31
CA GLY A 16 2.05 -0.10 -17.27
C GLY A 16 2.98 -0.19 -16.08
N LEU A 17 3.80 -1.24 -16.01
CA LEU A 17 4.66 -1.51 -14.85
C LEU A 17 6.16 -1.32 -15.12
N ASP A 18 6.54 -0.84 -16.28
CA ASP A 18 7.92 -0.55 -16.63
C ASP A 18 8.30 0.85 -16.11
N ILE A 19 9.08 0.90 -15.03
CA ILE A 19 9.46 2.13 -14.36
C ILE A 19 10.22 3.13 -15.27
N GLU A 20 10.81 2.69 -16.36
CA GLU A 20 11.53 3.57 -17.28
C GLU A 20 10.63 4.21 -18.33
N ARG A 21 9.51 3.56 -18.68
CA ARG A 21 8.61 3.99 -19.77
C ARG A 21 7.25 4.44 -19.31
N ASP A 22 6.73 3.77 -18.30
CA ASP A 22 5.34 3.96 -17.90
C ASP A 22 5.20 5.13 -16.93
N ALA A 23 4.01 5.72 -16.91
CA ALA A 23 3.71 6.93 -16.18
C ALA A 23 2.55 6.71 -15.19
N LEU A 24 2.56 7.48 -14.09
CA LEU A 24 1.41 7.62 -13.19
C LEU A 24 0.27 8.34 -13.92
N ILE A 25 -0.95 7.82 -13.76
CA ILE A 25 -2.17 8.38 -14.32
C ILE A 25 -3.26 8.65 -13.28
N GLU A 26 -3.19 8.03 -12.11
CA GLU A 26 -4.02 8.32 -10.95
C GLU A 26 -3.21 8.06 -9.69
N ILE A 27 -3.41 8.84 -8.66
CA ILE A 27 -2.90 8.58 -7.31
C ILE A 27 -3.97 8.94 -6.30
N ALA A 28 -4.27 8.00 -5.39
CA ALA A 28 -5.10 8.26 -4.24
C ALA A 28 -4.33 8.05 -2.95
N CYS A 29 -4.71 8.80 -1.92
CA CYS A 29 -4.14 8.67 -0.59
C CYS A 29 -5.21 8.80 0.48
N VAL A 30 -5.18 7.90 1.47
CA VAL A 30 -5.96 8.02 2.70
C VAL A 30 -5.06 7.79 3.91
N VAL A 31 -5.47 8.29 5.07
CA VAL A 31 -4.78 8.04 6.33
C VAL A 31 -5.74 7.33 7.28
N THR A 32 -5.26 6.27 7.93
CA THR A 32 -5.99 5.58 8.99
C THR A 32 -5.30 5.75 10.34
N ASP A 33 -6.05 5.49 11.41
CA ASP A 33 -5.47 5.19 12.72
C ASP A 33 -4.91 3.76 12.77
N ALA A 34 -4.36 3.36 13.92
CA ALA A 34 -3.84 2.01 14.16
C ALA A 34 -4.93 0.92 14.14
N GLU A 35 -6.19 1.31 14.33
CA GLU A 35 -7.35 0.41 14.29
C GLU A 35 -7.94 0.30 12.87
N LEU A 36 -7.26 0.91 11.88
CA LEU A 36 -7.64 0.96 10.47
C LEU A 36 -8.89 1.82 10.19
N ASN A 37 -9.28 2.72 11.08
CA ASN A 37 -10.37 3.65 10.81
C ASN A 37 -9.84 4.80 9.94
N LEU A 38 -10.55 5.09 8.83
CA LEU A 38 -10.26 6.23 7.99
C LEU A 38 -10.42 7.52 8.80
N LEU A 39 -9.48 8.46 8.67
CA LEU A 39 -9.53 9.74 9.37
C LEU A 39 -10.40 10.76 8.62
N ASP A 40 -10.50 10.61 7.30
CA ASP A 40 -11.38 11.38 6.40
C ASP A 40 -11.62 10.61 5.08
N GLU A 41 -12.14 11.30 4.06
CA GLU A 41 -12.44 10.71 2.75
C GLU A 41 -11.20 10.47 1.88
N GLY A 42 -10.07 11.09 2.21
CA GLY A 42 -8.84 10.99 1.43
C GLY A 42 -8.73 12.01 0.30
N ILE A 43 -7.71 11.82 -0.53
CA ILE A 43 -7.49 12.59 -1.76
C ILE A 43 -7.36 11.61 -2.92
N ASP A 44 -7.91 12.00 -4.08
CA ASP A 44 -7.91 11.23 -5.32
C ASP A 44 -7.63 12.20 -6.48
N LEU A 45 -6.56 11.95 -7.24
CA LEU A 45 -6.03 12.88 -8.23
C LEU A 45 -5.75 12.17 -9.55
N ILE A 46 -6.35 12.66 -10.61
CA ILE A 46 -6.04 12.24 -11.97
C ILE A 46 -4.80 12.98 -12.44
N ILE A 47 -3.83 12.24 -12.96
CA ILE A 47 -2.55 12.76 -13.45
C ILE A 47 -2.53 12.67 -14.97
N LYS A 48 -2.17 13.77 -15.61
CA LYS A 48 -2.01 13.82 -17.07
C LYS A 48 -0.64 13.25 -17.46
N PRO A 49 -0.59 12.06 -18.10
CA PRO A 49 0.68 11.47 -18.50
C PRO A 49 1.26 12.15 -19.74
N PRO A 50 2.57 11.94 -20.02
CA PRO A 50 3.16 12.25 -21.33
C PRO A 50 2.48 11.45 -22.46
N ALA A 51 2.43 12.03 -23.67
CA ALA A 51 1.78 11.40 -24.82
C ALA A 51 2.42 10.04 -25.16
N GLU A 52 3.75 9.96 -25.06
CA GLU A 52 4.52 8.73 -25.35
C GLU A 52 4.11 7.57 -24.43
N ALA A 53 3.79 7.83 -23.17
CA ALA A 53 3.35 6.80 -22.24
C ALA A 53 1.97 6.25 -22.61
N LEU A 54 1.10 7.09 -23.20
CA LEU A 54 -0.18 6.65 -23.72
C LEU A 54 -0.05 5.84 -25.01
N GLU A 55 0.89 6.20 -25.88
CA GLU A 55 1.13 5.49 -27.15
C GLU A 55 1.65 4.08 -26.89
N THR A 56 2.50 3.90 -25.88
CA THR A 56 3.15 2.62 -25.54
C THR A 56 2.34 1.79 -24.53
N MET A 57 1.21 2.28 -24.04
CA MET A 57 0.36 1.56 -23.08
C MET A 57 -0.10 0.22 -23.66
N PRO A 58 0.14 -0.92 -22.97
CA PRO A 58 -0.33 -2.24 -23.41
C PRO A 58 -1.86 -2.28 -23.56
N ASP A 59 -2.35 -3.02 -24.56
CA ASP A 59 -3.79 -3.12 -24.86
C ASP A 59 -4.61 -3.58 -23.65
N VAL A 60 -4.12 -4.56 -22.88
CA VAL A 60 -4.80 -5.05 -21.66
C VAL A 60 -4.95 -3.97 -20.60
N VAL A 61 -3.95 -3.10 -20.44
CA VAL A 61 -3.99 -1.96 -19.49
C VAL A 61 -4.95 -0.89 -20.03
N ARG A 62 -4.91 -0.62 -21.31
CA ARG A 62 -5.81 0.29 -21.98
C ARG A 62 -7.27 -0.13 -21.86
N GLU A 63 -7.57 -1.41 -22.05
CA GLU A 63 -8.93 -1.98 -21.89
C GLU A 63 -9.40 -1.83 -20.44
N MET A 64 -8.54 -2.13 -19.47
CA MET A 64 -8.80 -2.00 -18.04
C MET A 64 -9.15 -0.55 -17.67
N HIS A 65 -8.34 0.43 -18.08
CA HIS A 65 -8.58 1.85 -17.79
C HIS A 65 -9.72 2.45 -18.62
N THR A 66 -10.05 1.85 -19.77
CA THR A 66 -11.28 2.21 -20.50
C THR A 66 -12.50 1.74 -19.72
N ALA A 67 -12.49 0.52 -19.21
CA ALA A 67 -13.60 -0.06 -18.47
C ALA A 67 -13.85 0.67 -17.13
N SER A 68 -12.80 1.11 -16.45
CA SER A 68 -12.91 1.91 -15.23
C SER A 68 -13.29 3.38 -15.47
N GLY A 69 -13.26 3.84 -16.73
CA GLY A 69 -13.52 5.23 -17.11
C GLY A 69 -12.31 6.17 -16.94
N LEU A 70 -11.20 5.70 -16.38
CA LEU A 70 -10.02 6.52 -16.07
C LEU A 70 -9.43 7.19 -17.32
N LEU A 71 -9.35 6.46 -18.45
CA LEU A 71 -8.81 7.05 -19.69
C LEU A 71 -9.55 8.29 -20.16
N ALA A 72 -10.86 8.36 -19.93
CA ALA A 72 -11.66 9.52 -20.33
C ALA A 72 -11.38 10.77 -19.48
N GLU A 73 -10.86 10.58 -18.28
CA GLU A 73 -10.55 11.65 -17.31
C GLU A 73 -9.15 12.23 -17.50
N LEU A 74 -8.21 11.49 -18.10
CA LEU A 74 -6.79 11.90 -18.24
C LEU A 74 -6.58 13.27 -18.92
N PRO A 75 -7.37 13.68 -19.93
CA PRO A 75 -7.19 15.01 -20.54
C PRO A 75 -7.38 16.17 -19.55
N GLY A 76 -8.21 15.96 -18.51
CA GLY A 76 -8.45 16.93 -17.43
C GLY A 76 -7.51 16.78 -16.24
N GLY A 77 -6.61 15.81 -16.27
CA GLY A 77 -5.66 15.54 -15.19
C GLY A 77 -4.66 16.67 -14.97
N ILE A 78 -4.11 16.72 -13.77
CA ILE A 78 -3.09 17.71 -13.36
C ILE A 78 -1.67 17.20 -13.68
N ALA A 79 -0.68 18.08 -13.57
CA ALA A 79 0.71 17.68 -13.70
C ALA A 79 1.16 16.81 -12.51
N VAL A 80 2.05 15.85 -12.75
CA VAL A 80 2.57 14.95 -11.70
C VAL A 80 3.24 15.73 -10.55
N ALA A 81 3.90 16.84 -10.84
CA ALA A 81 4.52 17.69 -9.81
C ALA A 81 3.46 18.34 -8.90
N GLU A 82 2.34 18.80 -9.47
CA GLU A 82 1.22 19.34 -8.71
C GLU A 82 0.54 18.26 -7.85
N ALA A 83 0.34 17.06 -8.40
CA ALA A 83 -0.17 15.91 -7.64
C ALA A 83 0.75 15.57 -6.46
N ALA A 84 2.07 15.59 -6.66
CA ALA A 84 3.07 15.35 -5.61
C ALA A 84 2.95 16.34 -4.45
N GLU A 85 2.80 17.64 -4.75
CA GLU A 85 2.62 18.67 -3.73
C GLU A 85 1.31 18.50 -2.96
N LEU A 86 0.21 18.21 -3.65
CA LEU A 86 -1.11 18.02 -3.04
C LEU A 86 -1.13 16.79 -2.12
N VAL A 87 -0.62 15.65 -2.58
CA VAL A 87 -0.56 14.42 -1.76
C VAL A 87 0.37 14.62 -0.56
N LEU A 88 1.55 15.23 -0.75
CA LEU A 88 2.46 15.53 0.35
C LEU A 88 1.83 16.50 1.37
N GLY A 89 1.12 17.50 0.89
CA GLY A 89 0.36 18.44 1.74
C GLY A 89 -0.70 17.72 2.57
N TYR A 90 -1.47 16.83 1.95
CA TYR A 90 -2.46 15.98 2.61
C TYR A 90 -1.81 15.11 3.69
N VAL A 91 -0.73 14.40 3.35
CA VAL A 91 0.00 13.55 4.31
C VAL A 91 0.53 14.38 5.48
N ARG A 92 1.13 15.55 5.24
CA ARG A 92 1.64 16.46 6.29
C ARG A 92 0.53 16.95 7.24
N GLY A 93 -0.66 17.17 6.72
CA GLY A 93 -1.83 17.54 7.54
C GLY A 93 -2.18 16.47 8.58
N HIS A 94 -2.02 15.21 8.24
CA HIS A 94 -2.26 14.09 9.14
C HIS A 94 -1.03 13.65 9.93
N VAL A 95 0.15 13.73 9.35
CA VAL A 95 1.42 13.22 9.90
C VAL A 95 2.44 14.36 9.90
N PRO A 96 2.51 15.19 10.95
CA PRO A 96 3.38 16.36 10.98
C PRO A 96 4.88 16.05 10.99
N GLU A 97 5.27 14.84 11.43
CA GLU A 97 6.67 14.44 11.53
C GLU A 97 7.04 13.47 10.40
N ALA A 98 8.05 13.84 9.61
CA ALA A 98 8.57 12.98 8.54
C ALA A 98 9.16 11.65 9.09
N ARG A 99 9.11 10.60 8.28
CA ARG A 99 9.71 9.28 8.54
C ARG A 99 9.15 8.54 9.75
N LYS A 100 7.92 8.84 10.15
CA LYS A 100 7.26 8.17 11.31
C LYS A 100 6.29 7.08 10.91
N VAL A 101 5.64 7.20 9.75
CA VAL A 101 4.56 6.31 9.35
C VAL A 101 4.92 5.55 8.07
N PRO A 102 4.55 4.27 7.98
CA PRO A 102 4.80 3.46 6.80
C PRO A 102 3.84 3.81 5.66
N LEU A 103 4.27 3.53 4.45
CA LEU A 103 3.42 3.41 3.28
C LEU A 103 2.70 2.06 3.31
N CYS A 104 1.39 2.05 3.04
CA CYS A 104 0.54 0.86 3.10
C CYS A 104 -0.23 0.68 1.80
N GLY A 105 -0.51 -0.57 1.43
CA GLY A 105 -1.30 -0.93 0.25
C GLY A 105 -1.18 -2.41 -0.09
N ASN A 106 -1.71 -2.81 -1.24
CA ASN A 106 -1.50 -4.13 -1.83
C ASN A 106 -0.39 -4.07 -2.86
N SER A 107 0.62 -4.96 -2.77
CA SER A 107 1.80 -4.98 -3.64
C SER A 107 2.50 -3.62 -3.72
N ILE A 108 2.42 -2.89 -2.65
CA ILE A 108 2.76 -1.47 -2.52
C ILE A 108 4.20 -1.10 -2.93
N ALA A 109 5.07 -2.08 -3.08
CA ALA A 109 6.42 -1.85 -3.57
C ALA A 109 6.43 -1.29 -5.00
N THR A 110 5.49 -1.73 -5.85
CA THR A 110 5.35 -1.24 -7.23
C THR A 110 4.99 0.24 -7.24
N ASP A 111 3.96 0.63 -6.47
CA ASP A 111 3.55 2.03 -6.34
C ASP A 111 4.69 2.88 -5.80
N ARG A 112 5.41 2.36 -4.79
CA ARG A 112 6.55 3.06 -4.19
C ARG A 112 7.67 3.34 -5.18
N TRP A 113 7.91 2.48 -6.18
CA TRP A 113 8.91 2.75 -7.21
C TRP A 113 8.54 3.96 -8.05
N PHE A 114 7.28 4.06 -8.47
CA PHE A 114 6.78 5.23 -9.21
C PHE A 114 6.79 6.49 -8.34
N ILE A 115 6.34 6.41 -7.08
CA ILE A 115 6.38 7.51 -6.13
C ILE A 115 7.82 7.99 -5.91
N ALA A 116 8.79 7.09 -5.74
CA ALA A 116 10.19 7.46 -5.53
C ALA A 116 10.80 8.16 -6.75
N ARG A 117 10.39 7.78 -7.98
CA ARG A 117 10.83 8.41 -9.22
C ARG A 117 10.19 9.78 -9.43
N ASP A 118 8.86 9.86 -9.29
CA ASP A 118 8.05 10.99 -9.73
C ASP A 118 7.70 11.97 -8.60
N MET A 119 7.73 11.50 -7.34
CA MET A 119 7.34 12.24 -6.13
C MET A 119 8.37 12.03 -5.00
N PRO A 120 9.68 12.31 -5.23
CA PRO A 120 10.76 11.95 -4.30
C PRO A 120 10.61 12.59 -2.91
N GLU A 121 10.01 13.77 -2.81
CA GLU A 121 9.74 14.40 -1.52
C GLU A 121 8.69 13.63 -0.71
N LEU A 122 7.65 13.12 -1.35
CA LEU A 122 6.65 12.26 -0.73
C LEU A 122 7.29 10.95 -0.25
N ASP A 123 8.07 10.26 -1.10
CA ASP A 123 8.77 9.04 -0.69
C ASP A 123 9.70 9.28 0.49
N SER A 124 10.50 10.34 0.47
CA SER A 124 11.43 10.69 1.55
C SER A 124 10.73 11.10 2.85
N TYR A 125 9.48 11.57 2.77
CA TYR A 125 8.67 11.92 3.93
C TYR A 125 8.12 10.71 4.66
N LEU A 126 7.84 9.62 3.96
CA LEU A 126 7.36 8.36 4.52
C LEU A 126 8.49 7.57 5.19
N HIS A 127 8.11 6.66 6.08
CA HIS A 127 9.07 5.71 6.67
C HIS A 127 9.54 4.71 5.60
N TYR A 128 10.79 4.22 5.70
CA TYR A 128 11.31 3.23 4.75
C TYR A 128 10.59 1.87 4.79
N ARG A 129 9.94 1.54 5.93
CA ARG A 129 9.12 0.32 6.06
C ARG A 129 7.78 0.51 5.37
N MET A 130 7.23 -0.61 4.92
CA MET A 130 5.91 -0.68 4.30
C MET A 130 5.01 -1.65 5.05
N VAL A 131 3.70 -1.48 4.93
CA VAL A 131 2.70 -2.48 5.30
C VAL A 131 2.06 -2.97 4.01
N ASP A 132 2.52 -4.13 3.55
CA ASP A 132 2.02 -4.75 2.32
C ASP A 132 0.98 -5.82 2.67
N VAL A 133 -0.27 -5.56 2.36
CA VAL A 133 -1.39 -6.49 2.61
C VAL A 133 -1.24 -7.74 1.76
N SER A 134 -0.67 -7.62 0.55
CA SER A 134 -0.39 -8.77 -0.31
C SER A 134 0.57 -9.78 0.32
N SER A 135 1.51 -9.33 1.14
CA SER A 135 2.39 -10.22 1.89
C SER A 135 1.63 -11.05 2.93
N ILE A 136 0.67 -10.43 3.64
CA ILE A 136 -0.20 -11.16 4.60
C ILE A 136 -1.09 -12.15 3.85
N LYS A 137 -1.69 -11.72 2.75
CA LYS A 137 -2.50 -12.56 1.86
C LYS A 137 -1.74 -13.79 1.36
N GLU A 138 -0.49 -13.61 0.95
CA GLU A 138 0.36 -14.68 0.44
C GLU A 138 0.73 -15.69 1.56
N LEU A 139 0.94 -15.23 2.80
CA LEU A 139 1.13 -16.09 3.95
C LEU A 139 -0.17 -16.80 4.34
N ALA A 140 -1.31 -16.12 4.28
CA ALA A 140 -2.62 -16.71 4.51
C ALA A 140 -2.89 -17.86 3.53
N ARG A 141 -2.57 -17.69 2.25
CA ARG A 141 -2.72 -18.72 1.22
C ARG A 141 -1.96 -20.01 1.58
N ARG A 142 -0.77 -19.90 2.17
CA ARG A 142 0.09 -21.03 2.53
C ARG A 142 -0.29 -21.69 3.85
N TRP A 143 -0.57 -20.87 4.86
CA TRP A 143 -0.72 -21.36 6.24
C TRP A 143 -2.17 -21.51 6.67
N TYR A 144 -3.07 -20.73 6.08
CA TYR A 144 -4.49 -20.64 6.42
C TYR A 144 -5.37 -20.61 5.16
N PRO A 145 -5.33 -21.64 4.30
CA PRO A 145 -6.02 -21.60 3.00
C PRO A 145 -7.54 -21.36 3.13
N ARG A 146 -8.17 -21.82 4.20
CA ARG A 146 -9.60 -21.54 4.44
C ARG A 146 -9.87 -20.05 4.64
N VAL A 147 -8.99 -19.34 5.35
CA VAL A 147 -9.08 -17.90 5.53
C VAL A 147 -8.85 -17.19 4.19
N TYR A 148 -7.84 -17.61 3.44
CA TYR A 148 -7.55 -17.05 2.13
C TYR A 148 -8.74 -17.14 1.17
N PHE A 149 -9.35 -18.34 1.05
CA PHE A 149 -10.48 -18.57 0.14
C PHE A 149 -11.81 -17.95 0.63
N ALA A 150 -11.91 -17.57 1.90
CA ALA A 150 -13.06 -16.87 2.47
C ALA A 150 -12.88 -15.36 2.54
N SER A 151 -11.75 -14.82 2.05
CA SER A 151 -11.51 -13.37 2.06
C SER A 151 -12.57 -12.63 1.24
N PRO A 152 -12.95 -11.42 1.66
CA PRO A 152 -13.90 -10.60 0.90
C PRO A 152 -13.46 -10.45 -0.56
N GLY A 153 -14.41 -10.63 -1.47
CA GLY A 153 -14.16 -10.39 -2.89
C GLY A 153 -13.85 -8.91 -3.14
N LYS A 154 -12.86 -8.66 -3.99
CA LYS A 154 -12.60 -7.32 -4.50
C LYS A 154 -13.48 -7.09 -5.73
N HIS A 155 -14.05 -5.90 -5.85
CA HIS A 155 -14.88 -5.54 -6.99
C HIS A 155 -14.06 -5.09 -8.20
N GLY A 156 -12.74 -4.89 -8.01
CA GLY A 156 -11.76 -4.67 -9.08
C GLY A 156 -12.11 -3.48 -9.98
N GLY A 157 -12.42 -2.34 -9.38
CA GLY A 157 -12.82 -1.15 -10.13
C GLY A 157 -11.66 -0.46 -10.86
N HIS A 158 -10.43 -0.80 -10.53
CA HIS A 158 -9.22 -0.15 -11.03
C HIS A 158 -9.33 1.38 -10.95
N ARG A 159 -9.71 1.85 -9.76
CA ARG A 159 -9.74 3.25 -9.33
C ARG A 159 -9.04 3.33 -7.98
N ALA A 160 -7.99 4.10 -7.93
CA ALA A 160 -7.04 4.12 -6.81
C ALA A 160 -7.71 4.30 -5.44
N LEU A 161 -8.66 5.23 -5.29
CA LEU A 161 -9.32 5.45 -4.00
C LEU A 161 -10.22 4.28 -3.56
N ALA A 162 -10.89 3.62 -4.50
CA ALA A 162 -11.71 2.45 -4.22
C ALA A 162 -10.84 1.26 -3.81
N ASP A 163 -9.73 1.04 -4.53
CA ASP A 163 -8.80 -0.06 -4.28
C ASP A 163 -8.07 0.10 -2.93
N ILE A 164 -7.77 1.34 -2.50
CA ILE A 164 -7.29 1.61 -1.13
C ILE A 164 -8.32 1.16 -0.09
N LYS A 165 -9.58 1.56 -0.23
CA LYS A 165 -10.64 1.22 0.73
C LYS A 165 -10.82 -0.30 0.83
N GLU A 166 -10.76 -1.01 -0.30
CA GLU A 166 -10.75 -2.47 -0.33
C GLU A 166 -9.52 -3.05 0.37
N SER A 167 -8.34 -2.47 0.17
CA SER A 167 -7.08 -2.90 0.81
C SER A 167 -7.13 -2.74 2.34
N VAL A 168 -7.71 -1.65 2.84
CA VAL A 168 -7.95 -1.43 4.28
C VAL A 168 -8.91 -2.49 4.84
N GLN A 169 -10.01 -2.79 4.11
CA GLN A 169 -10.97 -3.83 4.53
C GLN A 169 -10.34 -5.22 4.51
N GLU A 170 -9.52 -5.53 3.50
CA GLU A 170 -8.80 -6.79 3.41
C GLU A 170 -7.84 -6.96 4.60
N LEU A 171 -7.12 -5.89 5.00
CA LEU A 171 -6.27 -5.95 6.18
C LEU A 171 -7.07 -6.11 7.47
N ARG A 172 -8.24 -5.45 7.61
CA ARG A 172 -9.14 -5.68 8.75
C ARG A 172 -9.56 -7.14 8.86
N TYR A 173 -9.95 -7.73 7.74
CA TYR A 173 -10.32 -9.15 7.68
C TYR A 173 -9.16 -10.04 8.12
N TYR A 174 -7.96 -9.86 7.58
CA TYR A 174 -6.80 -10.68 7.98
C TYR A 174 -6.40 -10.43 9.43
N ARG A 175 -6.53 -9.20 9.93
CA ARG A 175 -6.26 -8.88 11.33
C ARG A 175 -7.15 -9.67 12.28
N GLU A 176 -8.42 -9.80 11.95
CA GLU A 176 -9.39 -10.57 12.76
C GLU A 176 -9.18 -12.09 12.60
N ALA A 177 -8.93 -12.57 11.38
CA ALA A 177 -8.91 -13.98 11.07
C ALA A 177 -7.57 -14.68 11.35
N LEU A 178 -6.45 -13.96 11.36
CA LEU A 178 -5.11 -14.55 11.42
C LEU A 178 -4.31 -14.16 12.67
N PHE A 179 -4.51 -12.97 13.21
CA PHE A 179 -3.71 -12.52 14.35
C PHE A 179 -4.37 -12.92 15.66
N VAL A 180 -3.55 -13.22 16.67
CA VAL A 180 -4.06 -13.50 18.01
C VAL A 180 -4.81 -12.27 18.54
N PRO A 181 -5.93 -12.47 19.27
CA PRO A 181 -6.69 -11.36 19.83
C PRO A 181 -5.82 -10.47 20.73
N GLN A 182 -6.05 -9.17 20.69
CA GLN A 182 -5.39 -8.23 21.60
C GLN A 182 -5.76 -8.51 23.07
N PRO A 183 -4.82 -8.33 24.00
CA PRO A 183 -3.48 -7.72 23.84
C PRO A 183 -2.40 -8.71 23.38
N GLY A 184 -2.75 -9.89 22.90
CA GLY A 184 -1.80 -10.92 22.51
C GLY A 184 -1.23 -11.68 23.73
N PRO A 185 -0.15 -12.47 23.54
CA PRO A 185 0.48 -13.21 24.60
C PRO A 185 1.11 -12.28 25.64
N ASP A 186 1.11 -12.67 26.90
CA ASP A 186 1.83 -11.93 27.94
C ASP A 186 3.36 -11.97 27.71
N SER A 187 4.07 -11.13 28.45
CA SER A 187 5.52 -11.00 28.27
C SER A 187 6.30 -12.28 28.58
N ALA A 188 5.81 -13.15 29.47
CA ALA A 188 6.46 -14.42 29.78
C ALA A 188 6.29 -15.40 28.64
N THR A 189 5.07 -15.55 28.13
CA THR A 189 4.73 -16.37 26.96
C THR A 189 5.50 -15.91 25.71
N ALA A 190 5.54 -14.59 25.44
CA ALA A 190 6.28 -14.03 24.31
C ALA A 190 7.79 -14.36 24.39
N ARG A 191 8.41 -14.22 25.58
CA ARG A 191 9.81 -14.61 25.79
C ARG A 191 10.03 -16.11 25.63
N ALA A 192 9.11 -16.94 26.11
CA ALA A 192 9.22 -18.40 25.96
C ALA A 192 9.12 -18.81 24.48
N ILE A 193 8.29 -18.15 23.68
CA ILE A 193 8.24 -18.34 22.24
C ILE A 193 9.59 -17.92 21.60
N ALA A 194 10.08 -16.73 21.90
CA ALA A 194 11.34 -16.24 21.34
C ALA A 194 12.53 -17.16 21.65
N ALA A 195 12.60 -17.70 22.84
CA ALA A 195 13.68 -18.61 23.26
C ALA A 195 13.77 -19.87 22.38
N ARG A 196 12.65 -20.38 21.86
CA ARG A 196 12.63 -21.55 20.95
C ARG A 196 13.35 -21.29 19.63
N TYR A 197 13.44 -20.02 19.20
CA TYR A 197 14.07 -19.63 17.94
C TYR A 197 15.48 -19.06 18.12
N SER A 198 15.84 -18.62 19.34
CA SER A 198 17.16 -18.12 19.65
C SER A 198 18.20 -19.23 19.82
N SER A 199 17.80 -20.45 20.24
CA SER A 199 18.68 -21.58 20.46
C SER A 199 19.01 -22.40 19.19
N ALA A 200 18.28 -22.20 18.09
CA ALA A 200 18.53 -22.92 16.83
C ALA A 200 19.77 -22.41 16.05
N GLY A 201 20.35 -21.25 16.41
CA GLY A 201 21.50 -20.68 15.73
C GLY A 201 22.87 -21.10 16.29
N SER A 202 22.94 -21.77 17.47
CA SER A 202 24.20 -22.14 18.12
C SER A 202 24.65 -23.58 17.86
N ALA A 203 23.87 -24.40 17.21
CA ALA A 203 24.18 -25.82 16.95
C ALA A 203 24.94 -26.10 15.64
N GLY A 204 25.21 -25.08 14.81
CA GLY A 204 25.80 -25.21 13.49
C GLY A 204 27.28 -24.82 13.35
N ALA A 205 27.98 -24.43 14.41
CA ALA A 205 29.37 -23.94 14.33
C ALA A 205 30.41 -24.77 15.12
N ALA A 206 30.11 -26.04 15.41
CA ALA A 206 31.12 -26.94 16.01
C ALA A 206 31.17 -28.25 15.22
N GLY A 207 31.98 -28.27 14.15
CA GLY A 207 32.18 -29.51 13.38
C GLY A 207 32.96 -29.28 12.10
N THR A 208 34.24 -29.28 12.22
CA THR A 208 35.42 -29.63 11.39
C THR A 208 36.28 -28.47 10.99
#